data_947022cadc54817953a2a24cd825153f
#
_entry.id   947022cadc54817953a2a24cd825153f
#
_cell.length_a   1.000
_cell.length_b   1.000
_cell.length_c   1.000
_cell.angle_alpha   90.00
_cell.angle_beta   90.00
_cell.angle_gamma   90.00
#
_symmetry.space_group_name_H-M   'P 1'
#
loop_
_entity.id
_entity.type
_entity.pdbx_description
1 polymer ?
#
loop_
_entity_poly.entity_id
_entity_poly.type
_entity_poly.pdbx_seq_one_letter_code
_entity_poly.pdbx_strand_id
1 'polypeptide(L)'
;EEIEMVLRASRASKAYLCGVDHIINNGKMYILEVNGSPGTGADYEGYVYKDLEGPNPGGAISGKQLVKNFVKYLTDRSNWDRQSLVECGWLETIELTDIGKIRAKLDTGNGALACSLHAEDIQVKGKNISWKYDGKVYTKPKYGESRVFRANADGQEPSETRQTVLLDLTFNGFTYKDIEFGLDQRPRSGSDVLLNREVIRLFNASVNPNRTFVLSKRLPPIDKD
;
A
#
# COMPACT_ATOMS: atom_id res chain seq x y z
N GLU A 1 -20.00 -15.91 12.58
CA GLU A 1 -20.80 -14.81 11.98
C GLU A 1 -20.74 -13.55 12.86
N GLU A 2 -21.00 -13.65 14.17
CA GLU A 2 -20.97 -12.51 15.11
C GLU A 2 -19.60 -11.86 15.21
N ILE A 3 -18.53 -12.65 15.38
CA ILE A 3 -17.14 -12.17 15.42
C ILE A 3 -16.80 -11.44 14.12
N GLU A 4 -17.18 -11.99 12.98
CA GLU A 4 -16.92 -11.35 11.68
C GLU A 4 -17.62 -10.01 11.55
N MET A 5 -18.85 -9.87 12.08
CA MET A 5 -19.55 -8.60 12.09
C MET A 5 -18.84 -7.55 12.95
N VAL A 6 -18.38 -7.93 14.15
CA VAL A 6 -17.59 -7.06 15.03
C VAL A 6 -16.29 -6.62 14.35
N LEU A 7 -15.55 -7.56 13.73
CA LEU A 7 -14.33 -7.24 13.00
C LEU A 7 -14.59 -6.31 11.80
N ARG A 8 -15.67 -6.50 11.08
CA ARG A 8 -16.06 -5.59 9.97
C ARG A 8 -16.41 -4.21 10.47
N ALA A 9 -17.12 -4.08 11.58
CA ALA A 9 -17.43 -2.79 12.21
C ALA A 9 -16.14 -2.08 12.66
N SER A 10 -15.23 -2.81 13.31
CA SER A 10 -13.90 -2.31 13.70
C SER A 10 -13.10 -1.82 12.49
N ARG A 11 -12.98 -2.61 11.43
CA ARG A 11 -12.28 -2.22 10.19
C ARG A 11 -12.90 -0.99 9.53
N ALA A 12 -14.23 -0.89 9.54
CA ALA A 12 -14.94 0.28 8.98
C ALA A 12 -14.65 1.57 9.74
N SER A 13 -14.41 1.49 11.06
CA SER A 13 -14.03 2.64 11.89
C SER A 13 -12.62 3.14 11.64
N LYS A 14 -11.75 2.27 11.07
CA LYS A 14 -10.33 2.54 10.82
C LYS A 14 -9.53 2.87 12.10
N ALA A 15 -10.01 2.46 13.24
CA ALA A 15 -9.32 2.58 14.52
C ALA A 15 -8.39 1.38 14.75
N TYR A 16 -7.18 1.61 15.27
CA TYR A 16 -6.26 0.54 15.67
C TYR A 16 -6.69 -0.19 16.95
N LEU A 17 -7.41 0.51 17.80
CA LEU A 17 -8.06 -0.03 18.99
C LEU A 17 -9.46 0.57 19.07
N CYS A 18 -10.46 -0.28 19.21
CA CYS A 18 -11.83 0.16 19.46
C CYS A 18 -12.59 -0.86 20.28
N GLY A 19 -13.59 -0.36 21.02
CA GLY A 19 -14.66 -1.17 21.57
C GLY A 19 -15.82 -1.22 20.57
N VAL A 20 -16.44 -2.39 20.43
CA VAL A 20 -17.63 -2.54 19.59
C VAL A 20 -18.77 -3.01 20.48
N ASP A 21 -19.71 -2.09 20.76
CA ASP A 21 -20.88 -2.38 21.56
C ASP A 21 -21.99 -2.97 20.68
N HIS A 22 -22.56 -4.06 21.10
CA HIS A 22 -23.58 -4.76 20.35
C HIS A 22 -24.65 -5.39 21.24
N ILE A 23 -25.79 -5.66 20.65
CA ILE A 23 -26.87 -6.45 21.26
C ILE A 23 -27.27 -7.60 20.35
N ILE A 24 -27.78 -8.66 20.94
CA ILE A 24 -28.39 -9.77 20.21
C ILE A 24 -29.89 -9.76 20.51
N ASN A 25 -30.70 -9.62 19.47
CA ASN A 25 -32.14 -9.67 19.57
C ASN A 25 -32.69 -10.70 18.57
N ASN A 26 -33.43 -11.67 19.07
CA ASN A 26 -33.99 -12.77 18.27
C ASN A 26 -32.95 -13.51 17.41
N GLY A 27 -31.74 -13.76 17.97
CA GLY A 27 -30.66 -14.43 17.29
C GLY A 27 -29.96 -13.57 16.22
N LYS A 28 -30.27 -12.30 16.10
CA LYS A 28 -29.63 -11.35 15.19
C LYS A 28 -28.83 -10.33 15.97
N MET A 29 -27.56 -10.13 15.58
CA MET A 29 -26.67 -9.14 16.16
C MET A 29 -26.91 -7.76 15.53
N TYR A 30 -26.85 -6.73 16.36
CA TYR A 30 -26.93 -5.33 15.98
C TYR A 30 -25.76 -4.59 16.63
N ILE A 31 -24.94 -3.92 15.82
CA ILE A 31 -23.89 -3.04 16.30
C ILE A 31 -24.54 -1.73 16.73
N LEU A 32 -24.26 -1.31 17.95
CA LEU A 32 -24.77 -0.07 18.54
C LEU A 32 -23.77 1.08 18.38
N GLU A 33 -22.51 0.80 18.70
CA GLU A 33 -21.47 1.81 18.73
C GLU A 33 -20.10 1.19 18.42
N VAL A 34 -19.22 1.97 17.80
CA VAL A 34 -17.79 1.70 17.70
C VAL A 34 -17.06 2.81 18.42
N ASN A 35 -16.57 2.52 19.61
CA ASN A 35 -15.90 3.47 20.49
C ASN A 35 -14.40 3.48 20.22
N GLY A 36 -13.84 4.62 19.76
CA GLY A 36 -12.41 4.78 19.48
C GLY A 36 -11.52 4.96 20.73
N SER A 37 -12.12 5.07 21.91
CA SER A 37 -11.40 5.18 23.19
C SER A 37 -12.02 4.26 24.24
N PRO A 38 -11.99 2.95 24.01
CA PRO A 38 -12.64 2.01 24.91
C PRO A 38 -11.91 1.93 26.25
N GLY A 39 -12.66 1.78 27.33
CA GLY A 39 -12.09 1.41 28.62
C GLY A 39 -11.45 0.03 28.53
N THR A 40 -10.18 -0.08 28.93
CA THR A 40 -9.44 -1.36 28.86
C THR A 40 -9.54 -2.16 30.14
N GLY A 41 -10.11 -1.60 31.21
CA GLY A 41 -10.12 -2.24 32.51
C GLY A 41 -8.72 -2.47 33.11
N ALA A 42 -7.68 -1.76 32.60
CA ALA A 42 -6.31 -1.96 33.05
C ALA A 42 -6.09 -1.61 34.52
N ASP A 43 -6.92 -0.70 35.05
CA ASP A 43 -6.85 -0.20 36.42
C ASP A 43 -7.76 -0.99 37.38
N TYR A 44 -8.54 -1.95 36.87
CA TYR A 44 -9.46 -2.76 37.68
C TYR A 44 -8.90 -4.16 37.90
N GLU A 45 -8.72 -4.55 39.14
CA GLU A 45 -8.40 -5.95 39.49
C GLU A 45 -9.59 -6.87 39.16
N GLY A 46 -9.30 -7.97 38.49
CA GLY A 46 -10.30 -8.97 38.14
C GLY A 46 -11.04 -8.75 36.82
N TYR A 47 -10.75 -7.67 36.10
CA TYR A 47 -11.27 -7.49 34.74
C TYR A 47 -10.53 -8.43 33.78
N VAL A 48 -11.26 -9.33 33.15
CA VAL A 48 -10.70 -10.39 32.30
C VAL A 48 -11.42 -10.40 30.96
N TYR A 49 -10.65 -10.38 29.89
CA TYR A 49 -11.12 -10.53 28.53
C TYR A 49 -10.86 -11.95 28.03
N LYS A 50 -11.70 -12.44 27.14
CA LYS A 50 -11.44 -13.69 26.43
C LYS A 50 -10.62 -13.37 25.18
N ASP A 51 -9.44 -13.95 25.08
CA ASP A 51 -8.64 -13.87 23.86
C ASP A 51 -9.25 -14.78 22.79
N LEU A 52 -9.75 -14.23 21.71
CA LEU A 52 -10.39 -15.01 20.64
C LEU A 52 -9.39 -15.42 19.55
N GLU A 53 -8.50 -14.52 19.14
CA GLU A 53 -7.59 -14.69 17.99
C GLU A 53 -6.15 -14.24 18.29
N GLY A 54 -5.84 -13.89 19.52
CA GLY A 54 -4.52 -13.42 19.94
C GLY A 54 -3.54 -14.56 20.31
N PRO A 55 -2.51 -14.25 21.06
CA PRO A 55 -1.44 -15.20 21.40
C PRO A 55 -1.87 -16.35 22.32
N ASN A 56 -3.05 -16.26 22.92
CA ASN A 56 -3.62 -17.32 23.77
C ASN A 56 -5.11 -17.54 23.44
N PRO A 57 -5.43 -18.09 22.26
CA PRO A 57 -6.81 -18.23 21.81
C PRO A 57 -7.69 -19.03 22.79
N GLY A 58 -8.82 -18.44 23.18
CA GLY A 58 -9.73 -19.03 24.17
C GLY A 58 -9.32 -18.85 25.63
N GLY A 59 -8.11 -18.34 25.88
CA GLY A 59 -7.61 -18.00 27.21
C GLY A 59 -8.13 -16.67 27.73
N ALA A 60 -7.89 -16.43 29.03
CA ALA A 60 -8.20 -15.16 29.68
C ALA A 60 -6.99 -14.23 29.68
N ILE A 61 -7.20 -12.95 29.36
CA ILE A 61 -6.19 -11.90 29.46
C ILE A 61 -6.68 -10.77 30.36
N SER A 62 -5.81 -10.20 31.18
CA SER A 62 -6.13 -9.03 31.99
C SER A 62 -6.11 -7.76 31.13
N GLY A 63 -6.76 -6.68 31.60
CA GLY A 63 -6.69 -5.38 30.95
C GLY A 63 -5.25 -4.87 30.77
N LYS A 64 -4.36 -5.12 31.75
CA LYS A 64 -2.92 -4.82 31.63
C LYS A 64 -2.25 -5.59 30.48
N GLN A 65 -2.61 -6.87 30.30
CA GLN A 65 -2.09 -7.69 29.20
C GLN A 65 -2.64 -7.22 27.85
N LEU A 66 -3.91 -6.83 27.79
CA LEU A 66 -4.51 -6.22 26.59
C LEU A 66 -3.73 -4.98 26.16
N VAL A 67 -3.44 -4.05 27.08
CA VAL A 67 -2.65 -2.84 26.79
C VAL A 67 -1.24 -3.22 26.31
N LYS A 68 -0.57 -4.17 26.95
CA LYS A 68 0.76 -4.64 26.51
C LYS A 68 0.72 -5.22 25.09
N ASN A 69 -0.28 -6.03 24.78
CA ASN A 69 -0.46 -6.62 23.45
C ASN A 69 -0.68 -5.52 22.41
N PHE A 70 -1.49 -4.51 22.73
CA PHE A 70 -1.74 -3.38 21.87
C PHE A 70 -0.48 -2.53 21.61
N VAL A 71 0.30 -2.22 22.66
CA VAL A 71 1.57 -1.51 22.51
C VAL A 71 2.53 -2.31 21.63
N LYS A 72 2.64 -3.62 21.85
CA LYS A 72 3.46 -4.50 21.00
C LYS A 72 2.97 -4.48 19.55
N TYR A 73 1.67 -4.52 19.32
CA TYR A 73 1.06 -4.41 17.99
C TYR A 73 1.43 -3.08 17.30
N LEU A 74 1.35 -1.96 18.02
CA LEU A 74 1.69 -0.64 17.49
C LEU A 74 3.19 -0.45 17.20
N THR A 75 4.07 -1.15 17.93
CA THR A 75 5.53 -1.07 17.70
C THR A 75 5.97 -1.85 16.47
N ASP A 76 5.16 -2.79 16.03
CA ASP A 76 5.42 -3.55 14.80
C ASP A 76 4.67 -2.90 13.62
N ARG A 77 5.43 -2.20 12.79
CA ARG A 77 4.89 -1.48 11.62
C ARG A 77 4.20 -2.38 10.59
N SER A 78 4.51 -3.69 10.58
CA SER A 78 3.85 -4.64 9.69
C SER A 78 2.36 -4.82 9.99
N ASN A 79 1.92 -4.45 11.21
CA ASN A 79 0.52 -4.51 11.62
C ASN A 79 -0.30 -3.27 11.25
N TRP A 80 0.34 -2.23 10.71
CA TRP A 80 -0.37 -0.99 10.41
C TRP A 80 -1.10 -1.09 9.07
N ASP A 81 -2.40 -0.96 9.09
CA ASP A 81 -3.23 -0.86 7.87
C ASP A 81 -3.01 0.46 7.13
N ARG A 82 -2.55 1.48 7.86
CA ARG A 82 -2.29 2.81 7.34
C ARG A 82 -1.01 3.38 7.92
N GLN A 83 -0.25 4.00 7.07
CA GLN A 83 0.81 4.89 7.52
C GLN A 83 0.20 6.19 8.08
N SER A 84 0.83 6.75 9.13
CA SER A 84 0.65 8.16 9.46
C SER A 84 1.07 9.00 8.26
N LEU A 85 0.48 10.21 8.13
CA LEU A 85 0.93 11.15 7.11
C LEU A 85 2.44 11.36 7.21
N VAL A 86 3.16 11.08 6.14
CA VAL A 86 4.61 11.21 6.08
C VAL A 86 5.01 12.19 4.98
N GLU A 87 6.09 12.92 5.20
CA GLU A 87 6.73 13.68 4.14
C GLU A 87 7.71 12.78 3.39
N CYS A 88 7.63 12.75 2.08
CA CYS A 88 8.58 12.10 1.18
C CYS A 88 9.16 13.09 0.17
N GLY A 89 10.27 12.72 -0.46
CA GLY A 89 10.82 13.47 -1.58
C GLY A 89 10.04 13.21 -2.87
N TRP A 90 10.25 14.05 -3.89
CA TRP A 90 9.67 13.81 -5.22
C TRP A 90 10.36 12.63 -5.94
N LEU A 91 11.52 12.20 -5.44
CA LEU A 91 12.28 11.06 -5.91
C LEU A 91 12.63 10.18 -4.70
N GLU A 92 12.27 8.90 -4.76
CA GLU A 92 12.49 7.91 -3.69
C GLU A 92 12.95 6.57 -4.29
N THR A 93 13.50 5.72 -3.45
CA THR A 93 13.73 4.31 -3.77
C THR A 93 12.57 3.48 -3.26
N ILE A 94 11.97 2.70 -4.13
CA ILE A 94 10.97 1.67 -3.81
C ILE A 94 11.55 0.30 -4.10
N GLU A 95 10.86 -0.74 -3.68
CA GLU A 95 11.17 -2.11 -4.05
C GLU A 95 9.97 -2.74 -4.76
N LEU A 96 10.19 -3.28 -5.95
CA LEU A 96 9.19 -4.05 -6.69
C LEU A 96 9.52 -5.54 -6.56
N THR A 97 8.52 -6.36 -6.25
CA THR A 97 8.70 -7.82 -6.15
C THR A 97 9.27 -8.36 -7.46
N ASP A 98 10.26 -9.25 -7.35
CA ASP A 98 11.04 -9.88 -8.43
C ASP A 98 12.01 -8.96 -9.18
N ILE A 99 11.83 -7.64 -9.13
CA ILE A 99 12.72 -6.67 -9.79
C ILE A 99 13.78 -6.16 -8.81
N GLY A 100 13.37 -5.87 -7.56
CA GLY A 100 14.22 -5.34 -6.52
C GLY A 100 14.08 -3.82 -6.36
N LYS A 101 15.13 -3.20 -5.81
CA LYS A 101 15.13 -1.75 -5.52
C LYS A 101 15.28 -0.94 -6.79
N ILE A 102 14.40 0.04 -6.95
CA ILE A 102 14.30 0.85 -8.16
C ILE A 102 13.99 2.30 -7.78
N ARG A 103 14.49 3.23 -8.58
CA ARG A 103 14.25 4.66 -8.37
C ARG A 103 12.90 5.06 -8.95
N ALA A 104 12.06 5.67 -8.11
CA ALA A 104 10.73 6.09 -8.47
C ALA A 104 10.54 7.60 -8.30
N LYS A 105 9.94 8.23 -9.30
CA LYS A 105 9.43 9.60 -9.20
C LYS A 105 7.99 9.54 -8.68
N LEU A 106 7.70 10.31 -7.63
CA LEU A 106 6.36 10.48 -7.09
C LEU A 106 5.71 11.67 -7.81
N ASP A 107 4.83 11.38 -8.76
CA ASP A 107 4.25 12.39 -9.64
C ASP A 107 2.81 12.72 -9.23
N THR A 108 2.67 13.74 -8.40
CA THR A 108 1.36 14.22 -7.90
C THR A 108 0.43 14.72 -9.00
N GLY A 109 0.99 15.12 -10.15
CA GLY A 109 0.24 15.54 -11.34
C GLY A 109 -0.22 14.38 -12.21
N ASN A 110 0.31 13.18 -12.02
CA ASN A 110 -0.04 12.01 -12.81
C ASN A 110 -1.38 11.40 -12.34
N GLY A 111 -2.42 11.65 -13.12
CA GLY A 111 -3.77 11.10 -12.91
C GLY A 111 -4.05 9.81 -13.69
N ALA A 112 -3.06 9.20 -14.35
CA ALA A 112 -3.24 7.92 -15.03
C ALA A 112 -3.63 6.81 -14.03
N LEU A 113 -4.43 5.84 -14.48
CA LEU A 113 -4.85 4.71 -13.62
C LEU A 113 -3.67 3.83 -13.24
N ALA A 114 -2.78 3.53 -14.19
CA ALA A 114 -1.58 2.74 -13.94
C ALA A 114 -0.35 3.63 -13.66
N CYS A 115 0.54 3.17 -12.78
CA CYS A 115 1.89 3.67 -12.68
C CYS A 115 2.67 3.37 -13.98
N SER A 116 3.84 3.95 -14.17
CA SER A 116 4.68 3.64 -15.33
C SER A 116 5.97 2.99 -14.89
N LEU A 117 6.35 1.90 -15.54
CA LEU A 117 7.61 1.18 -15.35
C LEU A 117 8.39 1.20 -16.66
N HIS A 118 9.65 1.63 -16.61
CA HIS A 118 10.56 1.51 -17.76
C HIS A 118 10.76 0.04 -18.14
N ALA A 119 10.54 -0.28 -19.40
CA ALA A 119 10.61 -1.63 -19.93
C ALA A 119 11.12 -1.59 -21.37
N GLU A 120 12.01 -2.49 -21.70
CA GLU A 120 12.58 -2.68 -23.04
C GLU A 120 12.06 -4.01 -23.61
N ASP A 121 12.09 -4.16 -24.94
CA ASP A 121 11.73 -5.41 -25.64
C ASP A 121 10.40 -6.03 -25.16
N ILE A 122 9.36 -5.20 -25.06
CA ILE A 122 8.04 -5.60 -24.56
C ILE A 122 7.38 -6.55 -25.58
N GLN A 123 7.04 -7.77 -25.16
CA GLN A 123 6.41 -8.78 -26.01
C GLN A 123 5.20 -9.40 -25.32
N VAL A 124 4.07 -9.42 -26.00
CA VAL A 124 2.84 -10.10 -25.54
C VAL A 124 2.74 -11.46 -26.23
N LYS A 125 2.67 -12.53 -25.43
CA LYS A 125 2.48 -13.92 -25.91
C LYS A 125 1.30 -14.55 -25.17
N GLY A 126 0.16 -14.63 -25.83
CA GLY A 126 -1.07 -15.14 -25.25
C GLY A 126 -1.51 -14.32 -24.03
N LYS A 127 -1.60 -14.95 -22.86
CA LYS A 127 -2.00 -14.30 -21.61
C LYS A 127 -0.83 -13.68 -20.84
N ASN A 128 0.41 -13.81 -21.33
CA ASN A 128 1.59 -13.32 -20.64
C ASN A 128 2.23 -12.17 -21.42
N ILE A 129 2.94 -11.34 -20.68
CA ILE A 129 3.78 -10.29 -21.20
C ILE A 129 5.20 -10.47 -20.65
N SER A 130 6.19 -10.31 -21.51
CA SER A 130 7.60 -10.29 -21.15
C SER A 130 8.23 -8.97 -21.54
N TRP A 131 9.20 -8.54 -20.76
CA TRP A 131 9.97 -7.30 -20.99
C TRP A 131 11.37 -7.45 -20.43
N LYS A 132 12.27 -6.60 -20.86
CA LYS A 132 13.60 -6.45 -20.25
C LYS A 132 13.64 -5.23 -19.35
N TYR A 133 14.34 -5.37 -18.24
CA TYR A 133 14.74 -4.28 -17.38
C TYR A 133 16.12 -4.60 -16.79
N ASP A 134 17.05 -3.66 -16.91
CA ASP A 134 18.44 -3.81 -16.44
C ASP A 134 19.11 -5.13 -16.90
N GLY A 135 18.98 -5.44 -18.21
CA GLY A 135 19.52 -6.63 -18.85
C GLY A 135 18.83 -7.97 -18.51
N LYS A 136 17.86 -7.97 -17.58
CA LYS A 136 17.10 -9.17 -17.19
C LYS A 136 15.74 -9.22 -17.86
N VAL A 137 15.29 -10.44 -18.17
CA VAL A 137 13.95 -10.69 -18.75
C VAL A 137 12.98 -11.05 -17.63
N TYR A 138 11.85 -10.38 -17.60
CA TYR A 138 10.74 -10.63 -16.69
C TYR A 138 9.52 -11.11 -17.48
N THR A 139 8.71 -11.96 -16.88
CA THR A 139 7.45 -12.45 -17.50
C THR A 139 6.37 -12.50 -16.43
N LYS A 140 5.21 -11.91 -16.72
CA LYS A 140 4.05 -11.87 -15.83
C LYS A 140 2.76 -12.09 -16.65
N PRO A 141 1.66 -12.50 -16.02
CA PRO A 141 0.36 -12.40 -16.65
C PRO A 141 0.08 -10.95 -17.06
N LYS A 142 -0.42 -10.78 -18.29
CA LYS A 142 -0.95 -9.48 -18.73
C LYS A 142 -2.20 -9.18 -17.92
N TYR A 143 -2.24 -8.01 -17.26
CA TYR A 143 -3.41 -7.59 -16.51
C TYR A 143 -4.42 -6.86 -17.41
N GLY A 144 -3.97 -5.89 -18.20
CA GLY A 144 -4.85 -5.08 -19.03
C GLY A 144 -4.08 -4.14 -19.95
N GLU A 145 -4.74 -3.04 -20.25
CA GLU A 145 -4.20 -1.93 -21.05
C GLU A 145 -4.56 -0.60 -20.40
N SER A 146 -3.60 0.30 -20.32
CA SER A 146 -3.78 1.65 -19.83
C SER A 146 -3.58 2.66 -20.96
N ARG A 147 -4.49 3.63 -21.07
CA ARG A 147 -4.35 4.76 -21.99
C ARG A 147 -3.66 5.92 -21.29
N VAL A 148 -2.64 6.45 -21.93
CA VAL A 148 -1.93 7.63 -21.45
C VAL A 148 -2.20 8.79 -22.40
N PHE A 149 -2.71 9.88 -21.85
CA PHE A 149 -2.95 11.13 -22.57
C PHE A 149 -1.79 12.08 -22.32
N ARG A 150 -1.20 12.62 -23.37
CA ARG A 150 -0.18 13.67 -23.29
C ARG A 150 -0.76 14.94 -23.90
N ALA A 151 -0.91 15.99 -23.11
CA ALA A 151 -1.29 17.29 -23.63
C ALA A 151 -0.15 17.81 -24.53
N ASN A 152 -0.44 18.00 -25.80
CA ASN A 152 0.44 18.68 -26.74
C ASN A 152 0.07 20.16 -26.80
N ALA A 153 1.01 21.01 -27.25
CA ALA A 153 0.81 22.45 -27.40
C ALA A 153 -0.39 22.82 -28.33
N ASP A 154 -0.77 21.91 -29.22
CA ASP A 154 -1.86 22.11 -30.18
C ASP A 154 -3.22 21.53 -29.70
N GLY A 155 -3.31 21.06 -28.46
CA GLY A 155 -4.55 20.51 -27.90
C GLY A 155 -5.01 19.18 -28.52
N GLN A 156 -4.25 18.61 -29.45
CA GLN A 156 -4.47 17.26 -29.96
C GLN A 156 -3.70 16.27 -29.07
N GLU A 157 -4.44 15.37 -28.44
CA GLU A 157 -3.89 14.37 -27.54
C GLU A 157 -3.61 13.08 -28.31
N PRO A 158 -2.34 12.72 -28.60
CA PRO A 158 -2.03 11.36 -28.98
C PRO A 158 -2.23 10.47 -27.77
N SER A 159 -3.19 9.57 -27.82
CA SER A 159 -3.34 8.53 -26.82
C SER A 159 -2.36 7.39 -27.12
N GLU A 160 -1.53 7.06 -26.17
CA GLU A 160 -0.67 5.87 -26.20
C GLU A 160 -1.32 4.78 -25.35
N THR A 161 -1.44 3.58 -25.91
CA THR A 161 -1.91 2.40 -25.15
C THR A 161 -0.72 1.59 -24.68
N ARG A 162 -0.65 1.32 -23.39
CA ARG A 162 0.40 0.53 -22.74
C ARG A 162 -0.17 -0.75 -22.18
N GLN A 163 0.57 -1.83 -22.34
CA GLN A 163 0.26 -3.10 -21.69
C GLN A 163 0.55 -3.00 -20.20
N THR A 164 -0.30 -3.59 -19.35
CA THR A 164 -0.15 -3.49 -17.91
C THR A 164 0.06 -4.83 -17.23
N VAL A 165 0.79 -4.80 -16.10
CA VAL A 165 1.04 -5.91 -15.19
C VAL A 165 0.75 -5.48 -13.76
N LEU A 166 0.47 -6.46 -12.89
CA LEU A 166 0.37 -6.22 -11.45
C LEU A 166 1.69 -6.60 -10.78
N LEU A 167 2.20 -5.71 -9.93
CA LEU A 167 3.40 -5.93 -9.12
C LEU A 167 3.14 -5.47 -7.69
N ASP A 168 3.71 -6.18 -6.73
CA ASP A 168 3.74 -5.71 -5.35
C ASP A 168 4.84 -4.67 -5.18
N LEU A 169 4.53 -3.60 -4.48
CA LEU A 169 5.41 -2.48 -4.22
C LEU A 169 5.65 -2.33 -2.74
N THR A 170 6.92 -2.29 -2.32
CA THR A 170 7.30 -1.99 -0.94
C THR A 170 7.93 -0.61 -0.84
N PHE A 171 7.41 0.21 0.05
CA PHE A 171 7.91 1.55 0.34
C PHE A 171 7.76 1.87 1.83
N ASN A 172 8.78 2.48 2.42
CA ASN A 172 8.81 2.89 3.83
C ASN A 172 8.40 1.77 4.83
N GLY A 173 8.75 0.51 4.53
CA GLY A 173 8.46 -0.65 5.37
C GLY A 173 7.05 -1.25 5.19
N PHE A 174 6.25 -0.76 4.24
CA PHE A 174 4.93 -1.28 3.91
C PHE A 174 4.91 -1.87 2.51
N THR A 175 4.20 -2.99 2.35
CA THR A 175 3.98 -3.63 1.05
C THR A 175 2.55 -3.40 0.58
N TYR A 176 2.43 -2.86 -0.61
CA TYR A 176 1.17 -2.60 -1.31
C TYR A 176 1.03 -3.64 -2.40
N LYS A 177 -0.05 -4.40 -2.37
CA LYS A 177 -0.31 -5.52 -3.27
C LYS A 177 -0.96 -5.06 -4.57
N ASP A 178 -0.66 -5.80 -5.64
CA ASP A 178 -1.35 -5.69 -6.92
C ASP A 178 -1.40 -4.26 -7.50
N ILE A 179 -0.31 -3.52 -7.40
CA ILE A 179 -0.20 -2.20 -8.01
C ILE A 179 -0.06 -2.36 -9.53
N GLU A 180 -0.90 -1.65 -10.28
CA GLU A 180 -0.89 -1.70 -11.74
C GLU A 180 0.23 -0.84 -12.33
N PHE A 181 1.06 -1.45 -13.19
CA PHE A 181 2.15 -0.78 -13.91
C PHE A 181 1.97 -0.94 -15.43
N GLY A 182 1.88 0.19 -16.12
CA GLY A 182 2.01 0.26 -17.57
C GLY A 182 3.48 0.18 -17.98
N LEU A 183 3.80 -0.76 -18.86
CA LEU A 183 5.15 -0.93 -19.39
C LEU A 183 5.42 0.08 -20.51
N ASP A 184 6.54 0.80 -20.43
CA ASP A 184 6.84 1.92 -21.30
C ASP A 184 8.34 1.96 -21.63
N GLN A 185 8.66 1.90 -22.92
CA GLN A 185 10.03 2.11 -23.40
C GLN A 185 10.30 3.61 -23.54
N ARG A 186 10.61 4.25 -22.44
CA ARG A 186 10.88 5.69 -22.40
C ARG A 186 12.34 5.99 -22.04
N PRO A 187 12.85 7.16 -22.43
CA PRO A 187 14.18 7.58 -22.02
C PRO A 187 14.29 7.58 -20.49
N ARG A 188 15.37 7.01 -19.96
CA ARG A 188 15.68 7.05 -18.54
C ARG A 188 15.99 8.49 -18.11
N SER A 189 15.06 9.15 -17.45
CA SER A 189 15.18 10.55 -17.02
C SER A 189 15.38 10.69 -15.51
N GLY A 190 16.30 9.88 -14.96
CA GLY A 190 16.63 9.90 -13.53
C GLY A 190 15.72 9.04 -12.64
N SER A 191 14.63 8.47 -13.18
CA SER A 191 13.79 7.47 -12.51
C SER A 191 13.25 6.47 -13.52
N ASP A 192 13.22 5.20 -13.14
CA ASP A 192 12.69 4.12 -13.99
C ASP A 192 11.21 3.87 -13.73
N VAL A 193 10.71 4.36 -12.61
CA VAL A 193 9.30 4.27 -12.22
C VAL A 193 8.70 5.65 -12.06
N LEU A 194 7.47 5.79 -12.54
CA LEU A 194 6.63 6.96 -12.29
C LEU A 194 5.41 6.51 -11.51
N LEU A 195 5.34 6.87 -10.24
CA LEU A 195 4.19 6.58 -9.40
C LEU A 195 3.10 7.62 -9.64
N ASN A 196 1.88 7.15 -9.78
CA ASN A 196 0.73 8.01 -9.98
C ASN A 196 0.19 8.55 -8.65
N ARG A 197 -0.73 9.50 -8.74
CA ARG A 197 -1.36 10.15 -7.60
C ARG A 197 -2.09 9.16 -6.68
N GLU A 198 -2.71 8.12 -7.22
CA GLU A 198 -3.46 7.14 -6.42
C GLU A 198 -2.53 6.30 -5.55
N VAL A 199 -1.39 5.88 -6.06
CA VAL A 199 -0.38 5.16 -5.26
C VAL A 199 0.23 6.07 -4.19
N ILE A 200 0.48 7.37 -4.50
CA ILE A 200 0.94 8.34 -3.50
C ILE A 200 -0.10 8.49 -2.37
N ARG A 201 -1.39 8.47 -2.69
CA ARG A 201 -2.48 8.47 -1.69
C ARG A 201 -2.47 7.21 -0.82
N LEU A 202 -2.18 6.03 -1.40
CA LEU A 202 -2.02 4.80 -0.61
C LEU A 202 -0.90 4.92 0.42
N PHE A 203 0.18 5.61 0.07
CA PHE A 203 1.29 5.86 1.01
C PHE A 203 0.91 6.82 2.15
N ASN A 204 -0.23 7.50 2.05
CA ASN A 204 -0.60 8.62 2.92
C ASN A 204 0.56 9.64 3.03
N ALA A 205 1.12 10.03 1.89
CA ALA A 205 2.32 10.87 1.84
C ALA A 205 2.04 12.25 1.25
N SER A 206 2.71 13.25 1.79
CA SER A 206 2.91 14.55 1.14
C SER A 206 4.26 14.56 0.44
N VAL A 207 4.27 14.99 -0.83
CA VAL A 207 5.50 15.06 -1.64
C VAL A 207 6.11 16.44 -1.53
N ASN A 208 7.35 16.51 -1.02
CA ASN A 208 8.12 17.74 -0.99
C ASN A 208 8.95 17.87 -2.28
N PRO A 209 8.66 18.84 -3.16
CA PRO A 209 9.36 19.00 -4.43
C PRO A 209 10.82 19.46 -4.29
N ASN A 210 11.20 19.96 -3.13
CA ASN A 210 12.56 20.43 -2.85
C ASN A 210 13.48 19.35 -2.27
N ARG A 211 12.97 18.13 -2.05
CA ARG A 211 13.72 17.05 -1.39
C ARG A 211 13.66 15.76 -2.19
N THR A 212 14.71 14.96 -2.04
CA THR A 212 14.82 13.60 -2.61
C THR A 212 15.30 12.62 -1.56
N PHE A 213 14.88 11.38 -1.64
CA PHE A 213 15.30 10.28 -0.76
C PHE A 213 15.15 10.61 0.72
N VAL A 214 13.96 11.09 1.11
CA VAL A 214 13.63 11.45 2.50
C VAL A 214 13.35 10.21 3.33
N LEU A 215 12.65 9.24 2.75
CA LEU A 215 12.24 7.99 3.42
C LEU A 215 13.05 6.78 2.97
N SER A 216 13.90 6.93 1.98
CA SER A 216 14.65 5.84 1.39
C SER A 216 16.13 6.20 1.17
N LYS A 217 16.96 5.18 1.02
CA LYS A 217 18.36 5.37 0.65
C LYS A 217 18.49 5.61 -0.86
N ARG A 218 19.32 6.56 -1.24
CA ARG A 218 19.64 6.82 -2.64
C ARG A 218 20.36 5.61 -3.27
N LEU A 219 19.88 5.16 -4.42
CA LEU A 219 20.59 4.17 -5.23
C LEU A 219 21.76 4.81 -5.97
N PRO A 220 22.80 4.03 -6.35
CA PRO A 220 23.84 4.49 -7.25
C PRO A 220 23.25 5.14 -8.52
N PRO A 221 23.97 6.06 -9.18
CA PRO A 221 23.55 6.57 -10.47
C PRO A 221 23.27 5.42 -11.44
N ILE A 222 22.26 5.58 -12.28
CA ILE A 222 22.06 4.69 -13.43
C ILE A 222 23.09 5.13 -14.45
N ASP A 223 24.01 4.24 -14.81
CA ASP A 223 24.93 4.52 -15.90
C ASP A 223 24.10 4.82 -17.16
N LYS A 224 24.36 5.99 -17.73
CA LYS A 224 23.75 6.37 -19.01
C LYS A 224 24.65 5.76 -20.08
N ASP A 225 24.20 4.67 -20.67
CA ASP A 225 24.74 4.22 -21.94
C ASP A 225 24.41 5.20 -23.06
#